data_0fd4e767d529e9efe9870acbdcb5568d
#
_entry.id   0fd4e767d529e9efe9870acbdcb5568d
#
_cell.length_a   1.000
_cell.length_b   1.000
_cell.length_c   1.000
_cell.angle_alpha   90.00
_cell.angle_beta   90.00
_cell.angle_gamma   90.00
#
_symmetry.space_group_name_H-M   'P 1'
#
loop_
_entity.id
_entity.type
_entity.pdbx_description
1 polymer ?
#
loop_
_entity_poly.entity_id
_entity_poly.type
_entity_poly.pdbx_seq_one_letter_code
_entity_poly.pdbx_strand_id
1 'polypeptide(L)'
;MRTHFWLLLLLSFATPLQAQQASPARELRVLFVGNSLTYVNNLPATLRALAASQPRAIPIITSTYVVPGGTVAERWKDGIAPAALREGHWDAVVLQERGGLLACMTDAEQRQQSECRASERAHKDFAALARAAGARTLLLATWGPDETWQLKLDRAVRQLASRTSAEVVPAGSVLRAWAAAHSSEATFPDKVHPSVPATLIMAGQLYRAITGNDAQAADVTLDFALLPPMAAVKPDTPLEQQPQLKGDGRKVVVRTDAMKALLEAAR
;
A
#
# COMPACT_ATOMS: atom_id res chain seq x y z
N MET A 1 -50.49 -50.97 55.31
CA MET A 1 -49.79 -50.84 54.04
C MET A 1 -49.77 -49.36 53.67
N ARG A 2 -48.55 -48.73 53.77
CA ARG A 2 -48.33 -47.31 53.44
C ARG A 2 -47.37 -47.24 52.21
N THR A 3 -47.94 -46.87 51.07
CA THR A 3 -47.20 -46.70 49.80
C THR A 3 -46.58 -45.27 49.79
N HIS A 4 -45.27 -45.20 49.77
CA HIS A 4 -44.54 -43.96 49.61
C HIS A 4 -44.30 -43.72 48.12
N PHE A 5 -44.86 -42.58 47.64
CA PHE A 5 -44.63 -42.07 46.25
C PHE A 5 -43.42 -41.16 46.28
N TRP A 6 -42.34 -41.54 45.62
CA TRP A 6 -41.15 -40.71 45.40
C TRP A 6 -41.33 -39.86 44.13
N LEU A 7 -41.42 -38.56 44.32
CA LEU A 7 -41.48 -37.60 43.21
C LEU A 7 -40.05 -37.24 42.80
N LEU A 8 -39.60 -37.71 41.60
CA LEU A 8 -38.31 -37.35 41.02
C LEU A 8 -38.45 -35.97 40.34
N LEU A 9 -37.79 -34.97 40.92
CA LEU A 9 -37.67 -33.61 40.38
C LEU A 9 -36.52 -33.59 39.35
N LEU A 10 -36.82 -33.54 38.05
CA LEU A 10 -35.85 -33.33 36.98
C LEU A 10 -35.49 -31.85 36.91
N LEU A 11 -34.32 -31.47 37.45
CA LEU A 11 -33.72 -30.15 37.26
C LEU A 11 -33.08 -30.08 35.87
N SER A 12 -33.73 -29.38 34.94
CA SER A 12 -33.17 -29.03 33.64
C SER A 12 -32.18 -27.93 33.79
N PHE A 13 -30.87 -28.23 33.71
CA PHE A 13 -29.81 -27.20 33.62
C PHE A 13 -29.80 -26.61 32.22
N ALA A 14 -30.40 -25.44 32.04
CA ALA A 14 -30.23 -24.60 30.85
C ALA A 14 -28.82 -24.00 30.91
N THR A 15 -27.88 -24.52 30.14
CA THR A 15 -26.57 -23.88 29.92
C THR A 15 -26.77 -22.61 29.11
N PRO A 16 -26.36 -21.44 29.59
CA PRO A 16 -26.40 -20.23 28.79
C PRO A 16 -25.45 -20.39 27.61
N LEU A 17 -25.98 -20.26 26.40
CA LEU A 17 -25.23 -20.14 25.17
C LEU A 17 -24.47 -18.80 25.27
N GLN A 18 -23.21 -18.80 25.69
CA GLN A 18 -22.35 -17.65 25.63
C GLN A 18 -22.11 -17.33 24.15
N ALA A 19 -22.78 -16.28 23.68
CA ALA A 19 -22.47 -15.71 22.37
C ALA A 19 -20.99 -15.30 22.41
N GLN A 20 -20.16 -16.04 21.66
CA GLN A 20 -18.74 -15.75 21.51
C GLN A 20 -18.64 -14.41 20.81
N GLN A 21 -18.37 -13.34 21.56
CA GLN A 21 -18.09 -12.01 21.02
C GLN A 21 -16.88 -12.18 20.07
N ALA A 22 -17.13 -12.02 18.77
CA ALA A 22 -16.06 -11.98 17.78
C ALA A 22 -15.06 -10.91 18.20
N SER A 23 -13.81 -11.32 18.43
CA SER A 23 -12.73 -10.37 18.69
C SER A 23 -12.73 -9.33 17.56
N PRO A 24 -12.60 -8.02 17.88
CA PRO A 24 -12.55 -6.99 16.85
C PRO A 24 -11.45 -7.35 15.84
N ALA A 25 -11.79 -7.24 14.56
CA ALA A 25 -10.83 -7.53 13.49
C ALA A 25 -9.57 -6.69 13.72
N ARG A 26 -8.40 -7.33 13.72
CA ARG A 26 -7.11 -6.64 13.92
C ARG A 26 -6.95 -5.59 12.82
N GLU A 27 -6.80 -4.32 13.21
CA GLU A 27 -6.45 -3.21 12.33
C GLU A 27 -5.01 -3.34 11.85
N LEU A 28 -4.75 -3.14 10.56
CA LEU A 28 -3.40 -3.09 9.99
C LEU A 28 -2.99 -1.64 9.75
N ARG A 29 -1.81 -1.27 10.23
CA ARG A 29 -1.27 0.09 10.15
C ARG A 29 -0.10 0.14 9.16
N VAL A 30 -0.20 1.00 8.16
CA VAL A 30 0.75 1.10 7.05
C VAL A 30 1.29 2.51 6.92
N LEU A 31 2.61 2.65 7.03
CA LEU A 31 3.31 3.90 6.76
C LEU A 31 3.75 3.92 5.29
N PHE A 32 3.42 4.99 4.56
CA PHE A 32 3.89 5.22 3.20
C PHE A 32 4.95 6.31 3.17
N VAL A 33 6.03 6.08 2.42
CA VAL A 33 7.07 7.05 2.13
C VAL A 33 7.33 7.06 0.63
N GLY A 34 7.19 8.20 -0.02
CA GLY A 34 7.35 8.27 -1.48
C GLY A 34 7.15 9.66 -2.06
N ASN A 35 6.61 9.68 -3.27
CA ASN A 35 6.39 10.90 -4.04
C ASN A 35 5.05 10.88 -4.80
N SER A 36 4.96 11.60 -5.92
CA SER A 36 3.74 11.67 -6.73
C SER A 36 3.26 10.31 -7.24
N LEU A 37 4.14 9.34 -7.44
CA LEU A 37 3.74 7.98 -7.85
C LEU A 37 2.94 7.25 -6.76
N THR A 38 3.01 7.73 -5.52
CA THR A 38 2.21 7.24 -4.38
C THR A 38 0.96 8.08 -4.15
N TYR A 39 1.04 9.43 -4.25
CA TYR A 39 -0.11 10.25 -3.89
C TYR A 39 -1.09 10.54 -5.03
N VAL A 40 -0.68 10.44 -6.30
CA VAL A 40 -1.61 10.64 -7.42
C VAL A 40 -2.75 9.62 -7.32
N ASN A 41 -3.98 10.09 -7.55
CA ASN A 41 -5.21 9.34 -7.29
C ASN A 41 -5.33 8.81 -5.84
N ASN A 42 -4.50 9.27 -4.91
CA ASN A 42 -4.53 8.91 -3.50
C ASN A 42 -4.46 7.38 -3.28
N LEU A 43 -3.37 6.74 -3.73
CA LEU A 43 -3.16 5.30 -3.59
C LEU A 43 -3.42 4.77 -2.17
N PRO A 44 -2.99 5.45 -1.07
CA PRO A 44 -3.28 4.99 0.28
C PRO A 44 -4.79 4.96 0.60
N ALA A 45 -5.55 5.97 0.16
CA ALA A 45 -7.00 5.97 0.33
C ALA A 45 -7.68 4.92 -0.57
N THR A 46 -7.18 4.71 -1.79
CA THR A 46 -7.64 3.66 -2.71
C THR A 46 -7.46 2.27 -2.09
N LEU A 47 -6.32 2.03 -1.44
CA LEU A 47 -6.07 0.79 -0.69
C LEU A 47 -7.07 0.61 0.46
N ARG A 48 -7.34 1.67 1.24
CA ARG A 48 -8.34 1.60 2.32
C ARG A 48 -9.75 1.32 1.78
N ALA A 49 -10.15 1.96 0.68
CA ALA A 49 -11.43 1.73 0.03
C ALA A 49 -11.56 0.28 -0.49
N LEU A 50 -10.51 -0.25 -1.11
CA LEU A 50 -10.46 -1.64 -1.54
C LEU A 50 -10.57 -2.59 -0.34
N ALA A 51 -9.85 -2.35 0.75
CA ALA A 51 -9.93 -3.16 1.96
C ALA A 51 -11.32 -3.14 2.59
N ALA A 52 -11.96 -1.98 2.62
CA ALA A 52 -13.31 -1.81 3.15
C ALA A 52 -14.40 -2.49 2.29
N SER A 53 -14.16 -2.68 0.99
CA SER A 53 -15.09 -3.37 0.08
C SER A 53 -15.06 -4.90 0.22
N GLN A 54 -14.11 -5.45 0.98
CA GLN A 54 -13.96 -6.90 1.08
C GLN A 54 -15.01 -7.53 2.00
N PRO A 55 -15.49 -8.75 1.69
CA PRO A 55 -16.51 -9.46 2.51
C PRO A 55 -16.07 -9.69 3.97
N ARG A 56 -14.77 -9.83 4.17
CA ARG A 56 -14.13 -9.87 5.49
C ARG A 56 -13.17 -8.71 5.57
N ALA A 57 -13.73 -7.51 5.71
CA ALA A 57 -12.95 -6.29 5.76
C ALA A 57 -11.94 -6.33 6.91
N ILE A 58 -10.66 -6.16 6.53
CA ILE A 58 -9.58 -5.91 7.49
C ILE A 58 -9.35 -4.40 7.45
N PRO A 59 -9.62 -3.66 8.53
CA PRO A 59 -9.37 -2.23 8.56
C PRO A 59 -7.90 -1.92 8.29
N ILE A 60 -7.62 -1.06 7.33
CA ILE A 60 -6.28 -0.56 7.04
C ILE A 60 -6.25 0.92 7.38
N ILE A 61 -5.32 1.31 8.24
CA ILE A 61 -5.02 2.70 8.58
C ILE A 61 -3.70 3.06 7.92
N THR A 62 -3.65 4.23 7.29
CA THR A 62 -2.44 4.70 6.61
C THR A 62 -1.97 6.02 7.17
N SER A 63 -0.66 6.24 7.13
CA SER A 63 -0.03 7.54 7.32
C SER A 63 1.00 7.72 6.20
N THR A 64 0.87 8.79 5.41
CA THR A 64 1.56 8.92 4.14
C THR A 64 2.40 10.18 4.09
N TYR A 65 3.72 10.01 4.00
CA TYR A 65 4.71 11.09 3.91
C TYR A 65 5.31 11.15 2.52
N VAL A 66 4.85 12.12 1.74
CA VAL A 66 5.17 12.25 0.31
C VAL A 66 5.44 13.70 -0.05
N VAL A 67 6.19 13.88 -1.14
CA VAL A 67 6.42 15.20 -1.74
C VAL A 67 6.52 15.06 -3.26
N PRO A 68 6.05 16.01 -4.06
CA PRO A 68 6.19 15.98 -5.51
C PRO A 68 7.66 15.81 -5.92
N GLY A 69 7.95 14.76 -6.72
CA GLY A 69 9.30 14.49 -7.21
C GLY A 69 10.33 14.11 -6.15
N GLY A 70 9.94 13.94 -4.89
CA GLY A 70 10.84 13.65 -3.78
C GLY A 70 11.47 12.26 -3.82
N THR A 71 12.51 12.08 -3.03
CA THR A 71 13.26 10.85 -2.91
C THR A 71 13.13 10.24 -1.52
N VAL A 72 13.34 8.94 -1.38
CA VAL A 72 13.40 8.28 -0.07
C VAL A 72 14.51 8.85 0.80
N ALA A 73 15.64 9.27 0.17
CA ALA A 73 16.75 9.90 0.88
C ALA A 73 16.37 11.27 1.49
N GLU A 74 15.61 12.09 0.78
CA GLU A 74 15.09 13.36 1.33
C GLU A 74 14.13 13.11 2.49
N ARG A 75 13.23 12.12 2.37
CA ARG A 75 12.30 11.74 3.45
C ARG A 75 13.00 11.16 4.67
N TRP A 76 14.15 10.48 4.48
CA TRP A 76 14.99 10.07 5.60
C TRP A 76 15.65 11.27 6.28
N LYS A 77 16.20 12.18 5.46
CA LYS A 77 16.99 13.34 5.95
C LYS A 77 16.13 14.35 6.72
N ASP A 78 14.87 14.57 6.32
CA ASP A 78 13.97 15.49 7.05
C ASP A 78 13.55 14.97 8.41
N GLY A 79 13.71 13.68 8.65
CA GLY A 79 13.46 13.05 9.95
C GLY A 79 11.98 12.83 10.30
N ILE A 80 11.04 13.34 9.50
CA ILE A 80 9.60 13.33 9.83
C ILE A 80 9.01 11.92 9.72
N ALA A 81 9.17 11.27 8.56
CA ALA A 81 8.74 9.90 8.39
C ALA A 81 9.50 8.91 9.29
N PRO A 82 10.83 9.04 9.50
CA PRO A 82 11.55 8.25 10.51
C PRO A 82 11.04 8.46 11.94
N ALA A 83 10.65 9.67 12.34
CA ALA A 83 10.06 9.93 13.66
C ALA A 83 8.71 9.22 13.80
N ALA A 84 7.82 9.38 12.82
CA ALA A 84 6.53 8.69 12.80
C ALA A 84 6.69 7.16 12.86
N LEU A 85 7.73 6.61 12.20
CA LEU A 85 8.02 5.18 12.24
C LEU A 85 8.50 4.71 13.62
N ARG A 86 9.28 5.53 14.35
CA ARG A 86 9.75 5.19 15.71
C ARG A 86 8.62 5.30 16.75
N GLU A 87 7.76 6.29 16.61
CA GLU A 87 6.75 6.64 17.61
C GLU A 87 5.45 5.84 17.45
N GLY A 88 5.18 5.36 16.24
CA GLY A 88 3.96 4.61 15.93
C GLY A 88 4.13 3.10 16.00
N HIS A 89 2.98 2.42 15.96
CA HIS A 89 2.92 0.97 15.74
C HIS A 89 2.52 0.71 14.29
N TRP A 90 3.36 -0.01 13.55
CA TRP A 90 3.19 -0.26 12.14
C TRP A 90 3.31 -1.75 11.83
N ASP A 91 2.43 -2.26 10.96
CA ASP A 91 2.53 -3.61 10.42
C ASP A 91 3.41 -3.64 9.17
N ALA A 92 3.40 -2.53 8.39
CA ALA A 92 4.22 -2.41 7.21
C ALA A 92 4.66 -0.95 6.95
N VAL A 93 5.82 -0.82 6.33
CA VAL A 93 6.33 0.44 5.74
C VAL A 93 6.48 0.23 4.25
N VAL A 94 5.81 1.05 3.44
CA VAL A 94 5.89 1.04 1.98
C VAL A 94 6.84 2.16 1.54
N LEU A 95 7.93 1.79 0.89
CA LEU A 95 8.90 2.72 0.32
C LEU A 95 8.74 2.75 -1.20
N GLN A 96 8.58 3.96 -1.76
CA GLN A 96 8.52 4.17 -3.20
C GLN A 96 9.55 5.22 -3.62
N GLU A 97 10.44 4.85 -4.54
CA GLU A 97 11.54 5.69 -5.02
C GLU A 97 11.34 6.13 -6.47
N ARG A 98 12.02 7.19 -6.87
CA ARG A 98 12.13 7.61 -8.27
C ARG A 98 12.84 6.54 -9.10
N GLY A 99 12.32 6.27 -10.31
CA GLY A 99 12.88 5.24 -11.19
C GLY A 99 14.37 5.41 -11.49
N GLY A 100 14.83 6.64 -11.75
CA GLY A 100 16.25 6.92 -12.00
C GLY A 100 17.18 6.53 -10.84
N LEU A 101 16.75 6.76 -9.59
CA LEU A 101 17.50 6.41 -8.38
C LEU A 101 17.44 4.91 -8.04
N LEU A 102 16.50 4.17 -8.60
CA LEU A 102 16.55 2.70 -8.58
C LEU A 102 17.47 2.18 -9.68
N ALA A 103 17.31 2.65 -10.91
CA ALA A 103 18.10 2.19 -12.05
C ALA A 103 19.62 2.38 -11.84
N CYS A 104 20.04 3.48 -11.22
CA CYS A 104 21.46 3.75 -10.92
C CYS A 104 22.13 2.63 -10.08
N MET A 105 21.36 1.90 -9.28
CA MET A 105 21.90 0.84 -8.43
C MET A 105 22.38 -0.39 -9.22
N THR A 106 21.99 -0.51 -10.50
CA THR A 106 22.40 -1.59 -11.39
C THR A 106 23.57 -1.23 -12.31
N ASP A 107 23.99 0.04 -12.29
CA ASP A 107 25.07 0.57 -13.09
C ASP A 107 26.28 0.88 -12.17
N ALA A 108 27.45 0.31 -12.49
CA ALA A 108 28.63 0.40 -11.62
C ALA A 108 29.15 1.84 -11.46
N GLU A 109 29.06 2.65 -12.50
CA GLU A 109 29.51 4.05 -12.49
C GLU A 109 28.48 4.94 -11.79
N GLN A 110 27.20 4.85 -12.19
CA GLN A 110 26.13 5.66 -11.60
C GLN A 110 25.93 5.38 -10.10
N ARG A 111 26.18 4.14 -9.69
CA ARG A 111 26.10 3.75 -8.27
C ARG A 111 27.09 4.49 -7.37
N GLN A 112 28.19 5.02 -7.95
CA GLN A 112 29.15 5.84 -7.19
C GLN A 112 28.68 7.29 -6.99
N GLN A 113 27.67 7.73 -7.70
CA GLN A 113 27.12 9.07 -7.53
C GLN A 113 26.48 9.25 -6.15
N SER A 114 26.61 10.46 -5.62
CA SER A 114 26.17 10.79 -4.25
C SER A 114 24.69 10.51 -4.01
N GLU A 115 23.81 10.86 -4.97
CA GLU A 115 22.37 10.65 -4.87
C GLU A 115 21.97 9.18 -4.89
N CYS A 116 22.62 8.38 -5.77
CA CYS A 116 22.39 6.95 -5.82
C CYS A 116 22.77 6.28 -4.50
N ARG A 117 23.93 6.61 -3.94
CA ARG A 117 24.37 6.12 -2.63
C ARG A 117 23.48 6.58 -1.49
N ALA A 118 23.00 7.83 -1.55
CA ALA A 118 22.08 8.36 -0.55
C ALA A 118 20.73 7.62 -0.57
N SER A 119 20.19 7.35 -1.77
CA SER A 119 18.97 6.57 -1.92
C SER A 119 19.14 5.13 -1.40
N GLU A 120 20.20 4.42 -1.80
CA GLU A 120 20.46 3.06 -1.30
C GLU A 120 20.61 3.03 0.23
N ARG A 121 21.29 4.00 0.81
CA ARG A 121 21.48 4.13 2.26
C ARG A 121 20.16 4.35 2.97
N ALA A 122 19.36 5.31 2.50
CA ALA A 122 18.09 5.65 3.11
C ALA A 122 17.12 4.46 3.12
N HIS A 123 17.07 3.66 2.05
CA HIS A 123 16.29 2.44 2.04
C HIS A 123 16.75 1.42 3.09
N LYS A 124 18.07 1.27 3.27
CA LYS A 124 18.63 0.40 4.32
C LYS A 124 18.28 0.90 5.72
N ASP A 125 18.38 2.20 5.92
CA ASP A 125 18.10 2.84 7.21
C ASP A 125 16.61 2.74 7.56
N PHE A 126 15.69 3.00 6.61
CA PHE A 126 14.26 2.78 6.79
C PHE A 126 13.93 1.31 7.09
N ALA A 127 14.51 0.37 6.35
CA ALA A 127 14.27 -1.05 6.57
C ALA A 127 14.79 -1.54 7.92
N ALA A 128 15.94 -1.03 8.36
CA ALA A 128 16.48 -1.32 9.70
C ALA A 128 15.58 -0.76 10.79
N LEU A 129 15.10 0.48 10.62
CA LEU A 129 14.18 1.13 11.56
C LEU A 129 12.83 0.42 11.61
N ALA A 130 12.27 0.06 10.45
CA ALA A 130 11.01 -0.70 10.35
C ALA A 130 11.11 -2.03 11.11
N ARG A 131 12.18 -2.78 10.88
CA ARG A 131 12.43 -4.05 11.58
C ARG A 131 12.56 -3.86 13.09
N ALA A 132 13.25 -2.82 13.54
CA ALA A 132 13.38 -2.48 14.96
C ALA A 132 12.01 -2.12 15.59
N ALA A 133 11.09 -1.54 14.81
CA ALA A 133 9.72 -1.23 15.20
C ALA A 133 8.74 -2.42 15.01
N GLY A 134 9.21 -3.60 14.59
CA GLY A 134 8.37 -4.77 14.34
C GLY A 134 7.56 -4.72 13.05
N ALA A 135 7.84 -3.77 12.15
CA ALA A 135 7.16 -3.60 10.87
C ALA A 135 7.90 -4.31 9.72
N ARG A 136 7.15 -4.80 8.72
CA ARG A 136 7.69 -5.29 7.45
C ARG A 136 8.01 -4.11 6.53
N THR A 137 9.04 -4.27 5.70
CA THR A 137 9.34 -3.29 4.64
C THR A 137 8.85 -3.81 3.29
N LEU A 138 8.07 -3.02 2.60
CA LEU A 138 7.59 -3.26 1.24
C LEU A 138 8.21 -2.23 0.30
N LEU A 139 8.80 -2.68 -0.80
CA LEU A 139 9.30 -1.81 -1.86
C LEU A 139 8.27 -1.76 -2.98
N LEU A 140 7.56 -0.65 -3.12
CA LEU A 140 6.64 -0.41 -4.22
C LEU A 140 7.46 -0.08 -5.47
N ALA A 141 7.63 -1.09 -6.35
CA ALA A 141 8.42 -0.96 -7.56
C ALA A 141 7.80 0.05 -8.52
N THR A 142 8.64 0.94 -9.04
CA THR A 142 8.23 1.94 -10.02
C THR A 142 8.35 1.41 -11.44
N TRP A 143 7.81 2.15 -12.40
CA TRP A 143 7.81 1.81 -13.82
C TRP A 143 8.77 2.71 -14.61
N GLY A 144 9.25 2.18 -15.72
CA GLY A 144 10.06 2.88 -16.69
C GLY A 144 9.26 3.32 -17.93
N PRO A 145 9.86 4.13 -18.81
CA PRO A 145 9.22 4.57 -20.04
C PRO A 145 9.03 3.44 -21.06
N ASP A 146 9.86 2.42 -21.00
CA ASP A 146 9.90 1.29 -21.93
C ASP A 146 10.32 -0.01 -21.24
N GLU A 147 10.31 -1.12 -21.97
CA GLU A 147 10.64 -2.45 -21.47
C GLU A 147 12.11 -2.55 -21.01
N THR A 148 13.04 -1.95 -21.73
CA THR A 148 14.46 -1.97 -21.36
C THR A 148 14.72 -1.31 -20.01
N TRP A 149 14.08 -0.18 -19.78
CA TRP A 149 14.11 0.50 -18.50
C TRP A 149 13.42 -0.33 -17.41
N GLN A 150 12.28 -0.96 -17.73
CA GLN A 150 11.57 -1.79 -16.75
C GLN A 150 12.44 -2.95 -16.28
N LEU A 151 13.14 -3.65 -17.17
CA LEU A 151 14.06 -4.72 -16.80
C LEU A 151 15.19 -4.25 -15.86
N LYS A 152 15.69 -3.01 -16.05
CA LYS A 152 16.67 -2.41 -15.13
C LYS A 152 16.05 -2.14 -13.75
N LEU A 153 14.85 -1.56 -13.72
CA LEU A 153 14.15 -1.25 -12.47
C LEU A 153 13.80 -2.52 -11.68
N ASP A 154 13.32 -3.55 -12.36
CA ASP A 154 12.99 -4.84 -11.73
C ASP A 154 14.24 -5.52 -11.14
N ARG A 155 15.38 -5.41 -11.82
CA ARG A 155 16.66 -5.89 -11.28
C ARG A 155 17.09 -5.09 -10.06
N ALA A 156 17.01 -3.77 -10.15
CA ALA A 156 17.40 -2.87 -9.08
C ALA A 156 16.59 -3.08 -7.82
N VAL A 157 15.26 -3.15 -7.95
CA VAL A 157 14.38 -3.33 -6.78
C VAL A 157 14.57 -4.71 -6.14
N ARG A 158 14.78 -5.78 -6.92
CA ARG A 158 15.10 -7.11 -6.37
C ARG A 158 16.44 -7.11 -5.63
N GLN A 159 17.47 -6.46 -6.15
CA GLN A 159 18.75 -6.31 -5.46
C GLN A 159 18.62 -5.51 -4.16
N LEU A 160 17.84 -4.43 -4.19
CA LEU A 160 17.59 -3.61 -3.01
C LEU A 160 16.80 -4.41 -1.96
N ALA A 161 15.77 -5.12 -2.36
CA ALA A 161 14.98 -6.00 -1.49
C ALA A 161 15.85 -7.05 -0.78
N SER A 162 16.73 -7.72 -1.53
CA SER A 162 17.67 -8.68 -0.98
C SER A 162 18.60 -8.08 0.09
N ARG A 163 19.05 -6.82 -0.11
CA ARG A 163 19.97 -6.12 0.83
C ARG A 163 19.25 -5.57 2.05
N THR A 164 17.94 -5.38 1.99
CA THR A 164 17.14 -4.77 3.04
C THR A 164 16.21 -5.76 3.74
N SER A 165 16.15 -7.01 3.27
CA SER A 165 15.17 -8.02 3.68
C SER A 165 13.73 -7.52 3.50
N ALA A 166 13.50 -6.74 2.45
CA ALA A 166 12.20 -6.19 2.10
C ALA A 166 11.48 -7.09 1.08
N GLU A 167 10.16 -6.99 1.05
CA GLU A 167 9.31 -7.62 0.04
C GLU A 167 9.09 -6.66 -1.13
N VAL A 168 9.10 -7.17 -2.36
CA VAL A 168 8.81 -6.36 -3.55
C VAL A 168 7.32 -6.43 -3.89
N VAL A 169 6.69 -5.26 -4.02
CA VAL A 169 5.38 -5.09 -4.65
C VAL A 169 5.64 -4.71 -6.12
N PRO A 170 5.41 -5.62 -7.09
CA PRO A 170 5.92 -5.49 -8.45
C PRO A 170 5.06 -4.58 -9.34
N ALA A 171 4.68 -3.39 -8.83
CA ALA A 171 3.77 -2.48 -9.53
C ALA A 171 4.30 -2.06 -10.91
N GLY A 172 5.61 -1.82 -11.03
CA GLY A 172 6.20 -1.37 -12.29
C GLY A 172 5.99 -2.35 -13.43
N SER A 173 6.40 -3.61 -13.27
CA SER A 173 6.26 -4.63 -14.31
C SER A 173 4.80 -4.94 -14.63
N VAL A 174 3.93 -4.98 -13.61
CA VAL A 174 2.49 -5.22 -13.79
C VAL A 174 1.83 -4.09 -14.56
N LEU A 175 2.10 -2.83 -14.20
CA LEU A 175 1.53 -1.69 -14.93
C LEU A 175 2.05 -1.57 -16.36
N ARG A 176 3.31 -1.96 -16.62
CA ARG A 176 3.84 -2.03 -17.99
C ARG A 176 3.17 -3.13 -18.81
N ALA A 177 2.93 -4.31 -18.22
CA ALA A 177 2.18 -5.38 -18.88
C ALA A 177 0.72 -4.97 -19.17
N TRP A 178 0.08 -4.32 -18.20
CA TRP A 178 -1.26 -3.77 -18.38
C TRP A 178 -1.32 -2.72 -19.51
N ALA A 179 -0.35 -1.80 -19.55
CA ALA A 179 -0.24 -0.78 -20.59
C ALA A 179 -0.04 -1.37 -21.99
N ALA A 180 0.73 -2.44 -22.11
CA ALA A 180 0.94 -3.14 -23.37
C ALA A 180 -0.33 -3.86 -23.88
N ALA A 181 -1.14 -4.38 -22.95
CA ALA A 181 -2.38 -5.09 -23.30
C ALA A 181 -3.57 -4.16 -23.56
N HIS A 182 -3.58 -2.95 -23.04
CA HIS A 182 -4.70 -2.01 -23.12
C HIS A 182 -4.30 -0.72 -23.84
N SER A 183 -3.57 0.17 -23.17
CA SER A 183 -3.03 1.41 -23.72
C SER A 183 -2.06 2.03 -22.73
N SER A 184 -0.92 2.50 -23.22
CA SER A 184 0.03 3.26 -22.40
C SER A 184 -0.57 4.57 -21.91
N GLU A 185 -1.35 5.26 -22.75
CA GLU A 185 -2.03 6.52 -22.40
C GLU A 185 -3.16 6.30 -21.39
N ALA A 186 -3.94 5.23 -21.52
CA ALA A 186 -4.96 4.88 -20.53
C ALA A 186 -4.37 4.47 -19.18
N THR A 187 -3.14 3.97 -19.16
CA THR A 187 -2.42 3.56 -17.95
C THR A 187 -1.67 4.74 -17.32
N PHE A 188 -1.01 5.55 -18.14
CA PHE A 188 -0.19 6.70 -17.75
C PHE A 188 -0.59 7.94 -18.56
N PRO A 189 -1.66 8.67 -18.18
CA PRO A 189 -2.22 9.76 -18.96
C PRO A 189 -1.23 10.88 -19.33
N ASP A 190 -0.27 11.14 -18.45
CA ASP A 190 0.80 12.12 -18.66
C ASP A 190 2.18 11.45 -18.90
N LYS A 191 2.19 10.16 -19.26
CA LYS A 191 3.37 9.30 -19.48
C LYS A 191 4.17 8.95 -18.22
N VAL A 192 3.78 9.46 -17.05
CA VAL A 192 4.49 9.28 -15.77
C VAL A 192 3.57 8.74 -14.69
N HIS A 193 2.46 9.39 -14.44
CA HIS A 193 1.60 9.08 -13.30
C HIS A 193 0.51 8.05 -13.65
N PRO A 194 0.16 7.18 -12.69
CA PRO A 194 -0.83 6.15 -12.92
C PRO A 194 -2.24 6.77 -13.08
N SER A 195 -3.06 6.18 -13.94
CA SER A 195 -4.50 6.45 -13.98
C SER A 195 -5.21 5.84 -12.78
N VAL A 196 -6.51 6.14 -12.59
CA VAL A 196 -7.33 5.52 -11.54
C VAL A 196 -7.35 3.98 -11.65
N PRO A 197 -7.57 3.36 -12.83
CA PRO A 197 -7.44 1.91 -12.98
C PRO A 197 -6.06 1.37 -12.59
N ALA A 198 -4.97 2.03 -13.01
CA ALA A 198 -3.61 1.65 -12.65
C ALA A 198 -3.38 1.75 -11.13
N THR A 199 -3.92 2.78 -10.47
CA THR A 199 -3.86 2.94 -9.02
C THR A 199 -4.61 1.81 -8.29
N LEU A 200 -5.75 1.34 -8.83
CA LEU A 200 -6.48 0.19 -8.28
C LEU A 200 -5.72 -1.14 -8.44
N ILE A 201 -4.99 -1.32 -9.54
CA ILE A 201 -4.08 -2.48 -9.71
C ILE A 201 -3.01 -2.44 -8.62
N MET A 202 -2.36 -1.28 -8.40
CA MET A 202 -1.36 -1.10 -7.34
C MET A 202 -1.96 -1.36 -5.94
N ALA A 203 -3.18 -0.88 -5.70
CA ALA A 203 -3.89 -1.13 -4.44
C ALA A 203 -4.16 -2.62 -4.22
N GLY A 204 -4.53 -3.38 -5.27
CA GLY A 204 -4.70 -4.83 -5.21
C GLY A 204 -3.42 -5.57 -4.83
N GLN A 205 -2.29 -5.17 -5.41
CA GLN A 205 -0.98 -5.73 -5.06
C GLN A 205 -0.57 -5.41 -3.63
N LEU A 206 -0.75 -4.16 -3.19
CA LEU A 206 -0.48 -3.74 -1.82
C LEU A 206 -1.40 -4.47 -0.83
N TYR A 207 -2.68 -4.62 -1.15
CA TYR A 207 -3.62 -5.37 -0.31
C TYR A 207 -3.12 -6.80 -0.07
N ARG A 208 -2.70 -7.51 -1.13
CA ARG A 208 -2.11 -8.86 -1.02
C ARG A 208 -0.85 -8.85 -0.16
N ALA A 209 0.11 -7.96 -0.44
CA ALA A 209 1.37 -7.89 0.28
C ALA A 209 1.16 -7.58 1.77
N ILE A 210 0.18 -6.74 2.12
CA ILE A 210 -0.10 -6.32 3.49
C ILE A 210 -0.88 -7.39 4.25
N THR A 211 -1.95 -7.95 3.63
CA THR A 211 -2.89 -8.85 4.32
C THR A 211 -2.56 -10.33 4.15
N GLY A 212 -1.75 -10.69 3.15
CA GLY A 212 -1.51 -12.07 2.72
C GLY A 212 -2.68 -12.70 1.93
N ASN A 213 -3.73 -11.92 1.61
CA ASN A 213 -4.92 -12.38 0.90
C ASN A 213 -5.09 -11.66 -0.43
N ASP A 214 -5.61 -12.36 -1.42
CA ASP A 214 -6.07 -11.72 -2.65
C ASP A 214 -7.36 -10.94 -2.41
N ALA A 215 -7.44 -9.72 -2.94
CA ALA A 215 -8.69 -8.98 -2.91
C ALA A 215 -9.73 -9.65 -3.82
N GLN A 216 -10.97 -9.70 -3.35
CA GLN A 216 -12.10 -10.19 -4.13
C GLN A 216 -12.74 -9.04 -4.89
N ALA A 217 -13.22 -9.31 -6.10
CA ALA A 217 -13.91 -8.31 -6.90
C ALA A 217 -15.25 -7.93 -6.25
N ALA A 218 -15.39 -6.64 -5.96
CA ALA A 218 -16.58 -6.02 -5.41
C ALA A 218 -16.66 -4.58 -5.93
N ASP A 219 -17.80 -3.93 -5.79
CA ASP A 219 -17.90 -2.50 -6.07
C ASP A 219 -17.00 -1.73 -5.10
N VAL A 220 -16.10 -0.89 -5.62
CA VAL A 220 -15.23 -0.03 -4.82
C VAL A 220 -15.64 1.43 -5.00
N THR A 221 -15.96 2.09 -3.90
CA THR A 221 -16.32 3.52 -3.90
C THR A 221 -15.10 4.36 -3.52
N LEU A 222 -14.72 5.27 -4.41
CA LEU A 222 -13.68 6.26 -4.19
C LEU A 222 -14.39 7.59 -3.89
N ASP A 223 -14.55 7.91 -2.61
CA ASP A 223 -15.25 9.12 -2.12
C ASP A 223 -14.31 10.10 -1.42
N PHE A 224 -13.06 10.06 -1.79
CA PHE A 224 -11.98 10.91 -1.32
C PHE A 224 -11.34 11.70 -2.47
N ALA A 225 -10.46 12.65 -2.15
CA ALA A 225 -9.74 13.44 -3.13
C ALA A 225 -8.84 12.56 -4.02
N LEU A 226 -9.16 12.46 -5.31
CA LEU A 226 -8.27 11.92 -6.33
C LEU A 226 -7.27 13.03 -6.70
N LEU A 227 -6.07 12.94 -6.15
CA LEU A 227 -5.07 14.01 -6.22
C LEU A 227 -4.39 14.05 -7.60
N PRO A 228 -4.26 15.24 -8.22
CA PRO A 228 -3.49 15.42 -9.45
C PRO A 228 -1.97 15.41 -9.15
N PRO A 229 -1.12 15.26 -10.20
CA PRO A 229 0.35 15.28 -10.05
C PRO A 229 0.90 16.53 -9.36
N MET A 230 0.24 17.68 -9.55
CA MET A 230 0.64 18.97 -8.99
C MET A 230 -0.14 19.36 -7.73
N ALA A 231 -0.66 18.36 -7.00
CA ALA A 231 -1.32 18.63 -5.71
C ALA A 231 -0.35 19.29 -4.73
N ALA A 232 -0.83 20.32 -4.02
CA ALA A 232 -0.03 21.09 -3.05
C ALA A 232 0.15 20.31 -1.73
N VAL A 233 0.77 19.14 -1.85
CA VAL A 233 1.06 18.25 -0.72
C VAL A 233 2.16 18.87 0.15
N LYS A 234 1.95 18.91 1.47
CA LYS A 234 2.94 19.36 2.45
C LYS A 234 3.80 18.18 2.90
N PRO A 235 5.12 18.34 2.97
CA PRO A 235 6.04 17.26 3.32
C PRO A 235 6.06 16.90 4.80
N ASP A 236 5.66 17.84 5.67
CA ASP A 236 5.74 17.77 7.13
C ASP A 236 4.49 17.18 7.81
N THR A 237 3.44 16.98 7.04
CA THR A 237 2.15 16.53 7.55
C THR A 237 1.70 15.29 6.75
N PRO A 238 1.23 14.22 7.38
CA PRO A 238 0.74 13.06 6.63
C PRO A 238 -0.42 13.45 5.72
N LEU A 239 -0.48 12.85 4.54
CA LEU A 239 -1.49 13.13 3.51
C LEU A 239 -2.92 13.08 4.05
N GLU A 240 -3.18 12.16 4.95
CA GLU A 240 -4.47 11.94 5.59
C GLU A 240 -4.91 13.10 6.51
N GLN A 241 -3.97 13.94 6.91
CA GLN A 241 -4.20 15.10 7.79
C GLN A 241 -4.13 16.44 7.03
N GLN A 242 -4.26 16.41 5.71
CA GLN A 242 -4.18 17.59 4.86
C GLN A 242 -5.59 17.94 4.28
N PRO A 243 -6.47 18.56 5.05
CA PRO A 243 -7.87 18.80 4.64
C PRO A 243 -8.00 19.77 3.45
N GLN A 244 -6.95 20.54 3.15
CA GLN A 244 -6.89 21.41 1.97
C GLN A 244 -6.81 20.62 0.67
N LEU A 245 -6.37 19.37 0.71
CA LEU A 245 -6.29 18.47 -0.45
C LEU A 245 -7.66 17.86 -0.73
N LYS A 246 -8.59 18.71 -1.10
CA LYS A 246 -9.95 18.28 -1.47
C LYS A 246 -9.99 17.92 -2.95
N GLY A 247 -10.67 16.83 -3.28
CA GLY A 247 -11.11 16.55 -4.64
C GLY A 247 -12.28 17.46 -5.02
N ASP A 248 -12.80 17.27 -6.21
CA ASP A 248 -13.98 17.99 -6.74
C ASP A 248 -15.32 17.50 -6.15
N GLY A 249 -15.28 16.68 -5.12
CA GLY A 249 -16.45 16.12 -4.43
C GLY A 249 -17.15 14.98 -5.18
N ARG A 250 -16.64 14.59 -6.34
CA ARG A 250 -17.20 13.46 -7.10
C ARG A 250 -16.90 12.14 -6.40
N LYS A 251 -17.91 11.26 -6.38
CA LYS A 251 -17.72 9.86 -6.01
C LYS A 251 -17.55 9.05 -7.29
N VAL A 252 -16.51 8.25 -7.34
CA VAL A 252 -16.27 7.28 -8.40
C VAL A 252 -16.58 5.89 -7.86
N VAL A 253 -17.54 5.20 -8.48
CA VAL A 253 -17.81 3.79 -8.15
C VAL A 253 -17.25 2.93 -9.26
N VAL A 254 -16.25 2.13 -8.93
CA VAL A 254 -15.69 1.12 -9.84
C VAL A 254 -16.44 -0.17 -9.59
N ARG A 255 -17.20 -0.62 -10.61
CA ARG A 255 -18.08 -1.77 -10.50
C ARG A 255 -17.31 -3.09 -10.45
N THR A 256 -17.95 -4.09 -9.88
CA THR A 256 -17.40 -5.43 -9.68
C THR A 256 -16.76 -6.02 -10.93
N ASP A 257 -17.39 -5.88 -12.11
CA ASP A 257 -16.85 -6.43 -13.37
C ASP A 257 -15.52 -5.75 -13.76
N ALA A 258 -15.45 -4.41 -13.64
CA ALA A 258 -14.21 -3.68 -13.87
C ALA A 258 -13.15 -4.04 -12.82
N MET A 259 -13.54 -4.14 -11.56
CA MET A 259 -12.63 -4.56 -10.47
C MET A 259 -12.06 -5.96 -10.69
N LYS A 260 -12.85 -6.88 -11.25
CA LYS A 260 -12.37 -8.23 -11.57
C LYS A 260 -11.16 -8.20 -12.51
N ALA A 261 -11.25 -7.47 -13.62
CA ALA A 261 -10.15 -7.34 -14.58
C ALA A 261 -8.90 -6.67 -13.96
N LEU A 262 -9.09 -5.62 -13.13
CA LEU A 262 -8.00 -4.92 -12.47
C LEU A 262 -7.30 -5.80 -11.43
N LEU A 263 -8.05 -6.59 -10.66
CA LEU A 263 -7.49 -7.49 -9.66
C LEU A 263 -6.85 -8.74 -10.27
N GLU A 264 -7.32 -9.21 -11.43
CA GLU A 264 -6.65 -10.23 -12.22
C GLU A 264 -5.26 -9.74 -12.69
N ALA A 265 -5.18 -8.49 -13.16
CA ALA A 265 -3.91 -7.88 -13.53
C ALA A 265 -2.97 -7.66 -12.33
N ALA A 266 -3.51 -7.46 -11.12
CA ALA A 266 -2.74 -7.26 -9.90
C ALA A 266 -2.06 -8.54 -9.35
N ARG A 267 -2.40 -9.71 -9.90
CA ARG A 267 -1.85 -11.03 -9.48
C ARG A 267 -0.48 -11.29 -10.08
#